data_77f9680115060ab95fa29f8d2a073f4f
#
_entry.id   77f9680115060ab95fa29f8d2a073f4f
#
_cell.length_a   1.000
_cell.length_b   1.000
_cell.length_c   1.000
_cell.angle_alpha   90.00
_cell.angle_beta   90.00
_cell.angle_gamma   90.00
#
_symmetry.space_group_name_H-M   'P 1'
#
loop_
_entity.id
_entity.type
_entity.pdbx_description
1 polymer ?
#
loop_
_entity_poly.entity_id
_entity_poly.type
_entity_poly.pdbx_seq_one_letter_code
_entity_poly.pdbx_strand_id
1 'polypeptide(L)'
;MIKVAPSLLSADFSCLASEIRKVQKAGADLLHVDVMDGHFVPNITIGPVVVKYMRGVTKLPLDVHLMIKNPEKYIDAFVASGSDMITVHIEAIANAKLKTQSAKLRKKGIKFGVSLNPATPLSKIKPILKYVDFVLVMSVNPGFGGQSFIPGALPKIKQLRAIFKGDIAVDGGINDLTAKKVIKAGANVLAAGSYIFKAKDTKKAIERIRNAR
;
A
#
# COMPACT_ATOMS: atom_id res chain seq x y z
N MET A 1 7.30 15.00 4.50
CA MET A 1 6.73 14.42 5.76
C MET A 1 6.56 12.93 5.55
N ILE A 2 6.87 12.10 6.57
CA ILE A 2 6.68 10.64 6.51
C ILE A 2 5.25 10.31 6.91
N LYS A 3 4.57 9.51 6.09
CA LYS A 3 3.22 9.00 6.33
C LYS A 3 3.29 7.53 6.75
N VAL A 4 2.51 7.16 7.75
CA VAL A 4 2.41 5.77 8.25
C VAL A 4 1.03 5.22 7.89
N ALA A 5 1.03 4.10 7.18
CA ALA A 5 -0.13 3.37 6.69
C ALA A 5 -0.24 2.00 7.39
N PRO A 6 -0.98 1.85 8.49
CA PRO A 6 -1.21 0.52 9.06
C PRO A 6 -1.85 -0.42 8.03
N SER A 7 -1.18 -1.57 7.74
CA SER A 7 -1.74 -2.60 6.87
C SER A 7 -2.72 -3.47 7.64
N LEU A 8 -3.99 -3.39 7.26
CA LEU A 8 -5.09 -4.10 7.92
C LEU A 8 -5.01 -5.62 7.77
N LEU A 9 -4.15 -6.13 6.89
CA LEU A 9 -3.88 -7.57 6.77
C LEU A 9 -3.41 -8.21 8.09
N SER A 10 -2.80 -7.40 8.99
CA SER A 10 -2.33 -7.86 10.30
C SER A 10 -3.28 -7.51 11.45
N ALA A 11 -4.42 -6.92 11.19
CA ALA A 11 -5.45 -6.60 12.18
C ALA A 11 -6.25 -7.85 12.58
N ASP A 12 -6.93 -7.80 13.71
CA ASP A 12 -7.92 -8.80 14.07
C ASP A 12 -9.21 -8.53 13.30
N PHE A 13 -9.51 -9.39 12.30
CA PHE A 13 -10.70 -9.26 11.45
C PHE A 13 -12.00 -9.51 12.21
N SER A 14 -11.97 -10.21 13.36
CA SER A 14 -13.16 -10.40 14.20
C SER A 14 -13.66 -9.10 14.82
N CYS A 15 -12.79 -8.10 14.96
CA CYS A 15 -13.11 -6.79 15.53
C CYS A 15 -12.52 -5.62 14.69
N LEU A 16 -12.52 -5.76 13.36
CA LEU A 16 -11.87 -4.86 12.42
C LEU A 16 -12.21 -3.38 12.63
N ALA A 17 -13.48 -3.05 12.94
CA ALA A 17 -13.88 -1.68 13.23
C ALA A 17 -13.16 -1.08 14.46
N SER A 18 -12.93 -1.89 15.49
CA SER A 18 -12.18 -1.49 16.67
C SER A 18 -10.70 -1.26 16.35
N GLU A 19 -10.11 -2.18 15.58
CA GLU A 19 -8.72 -2.07 15.12
C GLU A 19 -8.48 -0.82 14.27
N ILE A 20 -9.40 -0.50 13.35
CA ILE A 20 -9.35 0.75 12.55
C ILE A 20 -9.39 1.98 13.46
N ARG A 21 -10.33 2.05 14.41
CA ARG A 21 -10.41 3.19 15.34
C ARG A 21 -9.16 3.31 16.21
N LYS A 22 -8.58 2.20 16.64
CA LYS A 22 -7.35 2.14 17.43
C LYS A 22 -6.18 2.78 16.69
N VAL A 23 -5.90 2.38 15.44
CA VAL A 23 -4.81 2.96 14.66
C VAL A 23 -5.08 4.41 14.23
N GLN A 24 -6.33 4.78 13.98
CA GLN A 24 -6.72 6.17 13.73
C GLN A 24 -6.45 7.06 14.95
N LYS A 25 -6.85 6.65 16.15
CA LYS A 25 -6.54 7.36 17.40
C LYS A 25 -5.05 7.42 17.69
N ALA A 26 -4.30 6.41 17.27
CA ALA A 26 -2.85 6.34 17.39
C ALA A 26 -2.10 7.26 16.39
N GLY A 27 -2.82 7.93 15.49
CA GLY A 27 -2.25 8.92 14.57
C GLY A 27 -1.78 8.34 13.23
N ALA A 28 -2.41 7.28 12.74
CA ALA A 28 -2.20 6.82 11.36
C ALA A 28 -2.59 7.91 10.35
N ASP A 29 -1.86 7.99 9.21
CA ASP A 29 -2.12 8.99 8.16
C ASP A 29 -3.10 8.47 7.10
N LEU A 30 -3.13 7.16 6.87
CA LEU A 30 -4.01 6.44 5.96
C LEU A 30 -4.08 4.97 6.39
N LEU A 31 -4.96 4.18 5.77
CA LEU A 31 -5.04 2.74 5.98
C LEU A 31 -4.62 2.00 4.72
N HIS A 32 -3.77 1.00 4.83
CA HIS A 32 -3.38 0.10 3.74
C HIS A 32 -4.27 -1.16 3.77
N VAL A 33 -4.91 -1.44 2.63
CA VAL A 33 -5.96 -2.46 2.51
C VAL A 33 -5.55 -3.47 1.45
N ASP A 34 -5.06 -4.62 1.87
CA ASP A 34 -4.53 -5.68 1.01
C ASP A 34 -5.65 -6.58 0.48
N VAL A 35 -5.91 -6.52 -0.82
CA VAL A 35 -6.93 -7.31 -1.53
C VAL A 35 -6.27 -8.41 -2.34
N MET A 36 -6.64 -9.66 -2.09
CA MET A 36 -6.06 -10.85 -2.72
C MET A 36 -7.18 -11.80 -3.19
N ASP A 37 -6.96 -12.45 -4.34
CA ASP A 37 -7.97 -13.29 -5.01
C ASP A 37 -7.61 -14.78 -5.16
N GLY A 38 -6.48 -15.21 -4.58
CA GLY A 38 -6.00 -16.57 -4.71
C GLY A 38 -5.40 -16.93 -6.09
N HIS A 39 -5.33 -15.94 -7.02
CA HIS A 39 -4.78 -16.16 -8.37
C HIS A 39 -3.47 -15.40 -8.58
N PHE A 40 -3.42 -14.12 -8.23
CA PHE A 40 -2.18 -13.34 -8.32
C PHE A 40 -1.21 -13.70 -7.20
N VAL A 41 -1.74 -13.98 -6.01
CA VAL A 41 -1.01 -14.50 -4.84
C VAL A 41 -1.76 -15.69 -4.24
N PRO A 42 -1.08 -16.63 -3.56
CA PRO A 42 -1.71 -17.83 -2.99
C PRO A 42 -2.44 -17.55 -1.67
N ASN A 43 -3.25 -16.50 -1.63
CA ASN A 43 -4.06 -16.09 -0.48
C ASN A 43 -5.32 -15.37 -0.94
N ILE A 44 -6.39 -15.44 -0.15
CA ILE A 44 -7.66 -14.73 -0.36
C ILE A 44 -7.92 -13.87 0.88
N THR A 45 -8.28 -12.60 0.69
CA THR A 45 -8.52 -11.70 1.83
C THR A 45 -9.92 -11.10 1.80
N ILE A 46 -10.08 -9.91 1.23
CA ILE A 46 -11.29 -9.11 1.28
C ILE A 46 -11.67 -8.58 -0.10
N GLY A 47 -12.92 -8.12 -0.21
CA GLY A 47 -13.43 -7.50 -1.42
C GLY A 47 -14.13 -6.16 -1.17
N PRO A 48 -14.77 -5.58 -2.21
CA PRO A 48 -15.42 -4.26 -2.14
C PRO A 48 -16.46 -4.14 -1.02
N VAL A 49 -17.14 -5.24 -0.67
CA VAL A 49 -18.13 -5.26 0.44
C VAL A 49 -17.48 -4.86 1.75
N VAL A 50 -16.31 -5.43 2.08
CA VAL A 50 -15.62 -5.12 3.33
C VAL A 50 -15.09 -3.69 3.31
N VAL A 51 -14.52 -3.22 2.19
CA VAL A 51 -14.05 -1.84 2.02
C VAL A 51 -15.17 -0.82 2.25
N LYS A 52 -16.37 -1.10 1.76
CA LYS A 52 -17.55 -0.25 2.00
C LYS A 52 -17.85 -0.10 3.50
N TYR A 53 -17.78 -1.18 4.26
CA TYR A 53 -17.98 -1.11 5.72
C TYR A 53 -16.83 -0.40 6.43
N MET A 54 -15.58 -0.61 6.01
CA MET A 54 -14.43 0.15 6.52
C MET A 54 -14.62 1.66 6.32
N ARG A 55 -15.12 2.09 5.15
CA ARG A 55 -15.40 3.50 4.87
C ARG A 55 -16.39 4.11 5.86
N GLY A 56 -17.37 3.35 6.31
CA GLY A 56 -18.32 3.79 7.36
C GLY A 56 -17.69 3.97 8.74
N VAL A 57 -16.55 3.35 9.00
CA VAL A 57 -15.87 3.37 10.32
C VAL A 57 -14.87 4.52 10.46
N THR A 58 -14.25 4.99 9.37
CA THR A 58 -13.13 5.95 9.41
C THR A 58 -13.25 7.04 8.34
N LYS A 59 -12.57 8.17 8.56
CA LYS A 59 -12.34 9.22 7.56
C LYS A 59 -10.91 9.21 7.02
N LEU A 60 -10.03 8.34 7.53
CA LEU A 60 -8.69 8.19 6.98
C LEU A 60 -8.75 7.75 5.52
N PRO A 61 -7.82 8.19 4.65
CA PRO A 61 -7.73 7.68 3.30
C PRO A 61 -7.54 6.16 3.29
N LEU A 62 -8.29 5.48 2.42
CA LEU A 62 -8.16 4.04 2.17
C LEU A 62 -7.31 3.82 0.92
N ASP A 63 -6.09 3.33 1.09
CA ASP A 63 -5.19 2.87 0.03
C ASP A 63 -5.45 1.39 -0.23
N VAL A 64 -6.22 1.10 -1.28
CA VAL A 64 -6.62 -0.27 -1.64
C VAL A 64 -5.61 -0.85 -2.61
N HIS A 65 -4.84 -1.83 -2.13
CA HIS A 65 -3.78 -2.51 -2.85
C HIS A 65 -4.30 -3.81 -3.47
N LEU A 66 -4.42 -3.82 -4.79
CA LEU A 66 -5.01 -4.92 -5.55
C LEU A 66 -3.95 -5.95 -6.00
N MET A 67 -3.76 -6.98 -5.22
CA MET A 67 -2.98 -8.19 -5.55
C MET A 67 -3.91 -9.26 -6.16
N ILE A 68 -4.52 -8.90 -7.29
CA ILE A 68 -5.54 -9.71 -7.96
C ILE A 68 -5.27 -9.82 -9.46
N LYS A 69 -5.77 -10.87 -10.09
CA LYS A 69 -5.75 -11.06 -11.54
C LYS A 69 -6.72 -10.09 -12.23
N ASN A 70 -6.29 -9.46 -13.32
CA ASN A 70 -7.11 -8.51 -14.10
C ASN A 70 -7.74 -7.38 -13.25
N PRO A 71 -6.95 -6.61 -12.47
CA PRO A 71 -7.46 -5.63 -11.51
C PRO A 71 -8.36 -4.57 -12.17
N GLU A 72 -8.15 -4.26 -13.46
CA GLU A 72 -8.95 -3.29 -14.20
C GLU A 72 -10.46 -3.59 -14.22
N LYS A 73 -10.85 -4.83 -14.01
CA LYS A 73 -12.26 -5.25 -13.95
C LYS A 73 -12.94 -4.86 -12.63
N TYR A 74 -12.17 -4.65 -11.57
CA TYR A 74 -12.67 -4.46 -10.21
C TYR A 74 -12.45 -3.03 -9.67
N ILE A 75 -11.59 -2.23 -10.31
CA ILE A 75 -11.28 -0.86 -9.86
C ILE A 75 -12.55 -0.04 -9.59
N ASP A 76 -13.55 -0.07 -10.48
CA ASP A 76 -14.78 0.69 -10.29
C ASP A 76 -15.56 0.27 -9.05
N ALA A 77 -15.62 -1.03 -8.76
CA ALA A 77 -16.29 -1.54 -7.58
C ALA A 77 -15.59 -1.09 -6.28
N PHE A 78 -14.25 -1.07 -6.27
CA PHE A 78 -13.49 -0.55 -5.13
C PHE A 78 -13.63 0.96 -4.95
N VAL A 79 -13.65 1.72 -6.04
CA VAL A 79 -13.94 3.17 -5.99
C VAL A 79 -15.34 3.43 -5.43
N ALA A 80 -16.34 2.70 -5.92
CA ALA A 80 -17.72 2.82 -5.42
C ALA A 80 -17.88 2.41 -3.95
N SER A 81 -16.97 1.57 -3.42
CA SER A 81 -16.95 1.19 -2.01
C SER A 81 -16.24 2.20 -1.11
N GLY A 82 -15.70 3.29 -1.66
CA GLY A 82 -15.13 4.40 -0.88
C GLY A 82 -13.60 4.39 -0.75
N SER A 83 -12.89 3.75 -1.69
CA SER A 83 -11.44 3.85 -1.79
C SER A 83 -11.01 5.25 -2.21
N ASP A 84 -10.01 5.82 -1.55
CA ASP A 84 -9.41 7.13 -1.91
C ASP A 84 -8.18 6.94 -2.82
N MET A 85 -7.54 5.79 -2.70
CA MET A 85 -6.35 5.41 -3.45
C MET A 85 -6.48 3.97 -3.94
N ILE A 86 -6.05 3.70 -5.17
CA ILE A 86 -6.03 2.35 -5.78
C ILE A 86 -4.60 2.06 -6.24
N THR A 87 -4.05 0.97 -5.78
CA THR A 87 -2.74 0.46 -6.21
C THR A 87 -2.92 -0.86 -6.97
N VAL A 88 -2.32 -0.97 -8.17
CA VAL A 88 -2.32 -2.21 -8.96
C VAL A 88 -0.90 -2.66 -9.23
N HIS A 89 -0.67 -3.97 -9.32
CA HIS A 89 0.63 -4.50 -9.70
C HIS A 89 0.90 -4.36 -11.19
N ILE A 90 2.10 -3.90 -11.56
CA ILE A 90 2.53 -3.81 -12.96
C ILE A 90 2.54 -5.17 -13.63
N GLU A 91 2.71 -6.24 -12.86
CA GLU A 91 2.69 -7.62 -13.32
C GLU A 91 1.27 -8.12 -13.67
N ALA A 92 0.23 -7.45 -13.16
CA ALA A 92 -1.18 -7.86 -13.32
C ALA A 92 -1.96 -7.04 -14.36
N ILE A 93 -1.39 -5.94 -14.89
CA ILE A 93 -2.09 -5.03 -15.79
C ILE A 93 -1.23 -4.60 -16.98
N ALA A 94 -1.80 -4.61 -18.18
CA ALA A 94 -1.11 -4.07 -19.37
C ALA A 94 -1.02 -2.55 -19.30
N ASN A 95 0.11 -1.97 -19.78
CA ASN A 95 0.37 -0.52 -19.76
C ASN A 95 -0.75 0.31 -20.42
N ALA A 96 -1.37 -0.18 -21.48
CA ALA A 96 -2.48 0.51 -22.14
C ALA A 96 -3.70 0.63 -21.23
N LYS A 97 -4.08 -0.47 -20.55
CA LYS A 97 -5.17 -0.49 -19.58
C LYS A 97 -4.85 0.40 -18.36
N LEU A 98 -3.61 0.37 -17.86
CA LEU A 98 -3.16 1.24 -16.78
C LEU A 98 -3.36 2.72 -17.11
N LYS A 99 -2.96 3.16 -18.31
CA LYS A 99 -3.16 4.55 -18.76
C LYS A 99 -4.64 4.94 -18.81
N THR A 100 -5.50 4.06 -19.30
CA THR A 100 -6.96 4.27 -19.34
C THR A 100 -7.53 4.40 -17.93
N GLN A 101 -7.15 3.52 -17.00
CA GLN A 101 -7.60 3.58 -15.61
C GLN A 101 -7.10 4.84 -14.90
N SER A 102 -5.83 5.22 -15.10
CA SER A 102 -5.28 6.47 -14.56
C SER A 102 -6.11 7.69 -14.96
N ALA A 103 -6.40 7.85 -16.25
CA ALA A 103 -7.22 8.98 -16.72
C ALA A 103 -8.63 8.98 -16.12
N LYS A 104 -9.25 7.80 -15.96
CA LYS A 104 -10.57 7.65 -15.37
C LYS A 104 -10.59 8.00 -13.88
N LEU A 105 -9.62 7.50 -13.11
CA LEU A 105 -9.52 7.71 -11.67
C LEU A 105 -9.19 9.17 -11.34
N ARG A 106 -8.31 9.80 -12.12
CA ARG A 106 -7.99 11.23 -11.97
C ARG A 106 -9.23 12.12 -12.10
N LYS A 107 -10.15 11.83 -13.05
CA LYS A 107 -11.42 12.56 -13.18
C LYS A 107 -12.34 12.40 -11.96
N LYS A 108 -12.18 11.34 -11.20
CA LYS A 108 -12.93 11.05 -9.95
C LYS A 108 -12.23 11.54 -8.69
N GLY A 109 -11.04 12.17 -8.80
CA GLY A 109 -10.25 12.59 -7.65
C GLY A 109 -9.60 11.45 -6.86
N ILE A 110 -9.57 10.23 -7.42
CA ILE A 110 -8.98 9.04 -6.80
C ILE A 110 -7.50 8.95 -7.19
N LYS A 111 -6.61 8.81 -6.22
CA LYS A 111 -5.18 8.61 -6.48
C LYS A 111 -4.93 7.21 -7.04
N PHE A 112 -4.11 7.15 -8.07
CA PHE A 112 -3.76 5.90 -8.72
C PHE A 112 -2.27 5.59 -8.59
N GLY A 113 -1.94 4.43 -8.02
CA GLY A 113 -0.60 3.93 -7.83
C GLY A 113 -0.30 2.67 -8.61
N VAL A 114 0.98 2.43 -8.81
CA VAL A 114 1.49 1.17 -9.34
C VAL A 114 2.42 0.51 -8.31
N SER A 115 2.23 -0.80 -8.13
CA SER A 115 3.12 -1.63 -7.33
C SER A 115 4.04 -2.48 -8.20
N LEU A 116 5.19 -2.87 -7.66
CA LEU A 116 6.10 -3.81 -8.28
C LEU A 116 6.69 -4.78 -7.25
N ASN A 117 6.77 -6.05 -7.63
CA ASN A 117 7.35 -7.12 -6.80
C ASN A 117 8.86 -6.93 -6.57
N PRO A 118 9.45 -7.58 -5.55
CA PRO A 118 10.88 -7.49 -5.28
C PRO A 118 11.74 -7.87 -6.49
N ALA A 119 11.35 -8.88 -7.26
CA ALA A 119 12.08 -9.33 -8.45
C ALA A 119 11.87 -8.44 -9.69
N THR A 120 10.80 -7.63 -9.74
CA THR A 120 10.45 -6.83 -10.91
C THR A 120 11.37 -5.61 -11.04
N PRO A 121 12.06 -5.41 -12.18
CA PRO A 121 12.96 -4.29 -12.37
C PRO A 121 12.20 -2.98 -12.62
N LEU A 122 12.79 -1.84 -12.24
CA LEU A 122 12.21 -0.50 -12.44
C LEU A 122 11.91 -0.17 -13.91
N SER A 123 12.62 -0.79 -14.85
CA SER A 123 12.38 -0.59 -16.29
C SER A 123 10.94 -0.88 -16.69
N LYS A 124 10.24 -1.79 -15.98
CA LYS A 124 8.83 -2.11 -16.23
C LYS A 124 7.88 -0.95 -15.92
N ILE A 125 8.19 -0.11 -14.93
CA ILE A 125 7.32 1.02 -14.55
C ILE A 125 7.78 2.37 -15.11
N LYS A 126 9.04 2.52 -15.56
CA LYS A 126 9.53 3.79 -16.14
C LYS A 126 8.59 4.41 -17.17
N PRO A 127 8.04 3.64 -18.16
CA PRO A 127 7.18 4.21 -19.19
C PRO A 127 5.83 4.74 -18.67
N ILE A 128 5.42 4.32 -17.47
CA ILE A 128 4.11 4.65 -16.91
C ILE A 128 4.17 5.62 -15.72
N LEU A 129 5.34 6.00 -15.23
CA LEU A 129 5.50 6.89 -14.08
C LEU A 129 4.72 8.22 -14.20
N LYS A 130 4.61 8.78 -15.40
CA LYS A 130 3.84 10.01 -15.65
C LYS A 130 2.31 9.85 -15.54
N TYR A 131 1.84 8.63 -15.43
CA TYR A 131 0.41 8.31 -15.34
C TYR A 131 -0.03 7.93 -13.93
N VAL A 132 0.90 7.82 -12.97
CA VAL A 132 0.59 7.43 -11.59
C VAL A 132 0.94 8.55 -10.61
N ASP A 133 0.20 8.61 -9.50
CA ASP A 133 0.39 9.62 -8.46
C ASP A 133 1.42 9.16 -7.42
N PHE A 134 1.58 7.85 -7.26
CA PHE A 134 2.55 7.23 -6.34
C PHE A 134 2.98 5.84 -6.83
N VAL A 135 4.07 5.34 -6.26
CA VAL A 135 4.60 3.99 -6.52
C VAL A 135 4.74 3.24 -5.21
N LEU A 136 4.23 2.02 -5.16
CA LEU A 136 4.41 1.09 -4.05
C LEU A 136 5.52 0.09 -4.39
N VAL A 137 6.60 0.11 -3.63
CA VAL A 137 7.70 -0.85 -3.76
C VAL A 137 7.49 -1.97 -2.75
N MET A 138 7.28 -3.20 -3.24
CA MET A 138 7.21 -4.36 -2.35
C MET A 138 8.60 -4.69 -1.82
N SER A 139 8.70 -4.84 -0.52
CA SER A 139 9.91 -5.29 0.19
C SER A 139 9.76 -6.68 0.82
N VAL A 140 8.72 -7.38 0.44
CA VAL A 140 8.46 -8.82 0.65
C VAL A 140 7.79 -9.38 -0.60
N ASN A 141 7.74 -10.70 -0.76
CA ASN A 141 6.87 -11.30 -1.76
C ASN A 141 5.41 -11.14 -1.32
N PRO A 142 4.53 -10.57 -2.18
CA PRO A 142 3.14 -10.35 -1.78
C PRO A 142 2.40 -11.65 -1.46
N GLY A 143 1.37 -11.58 -0.58
CA GLY A 143 0.50 -12.70 -0.24
C GLY A 143 0.29 -12.94 1.25
N PHE A 144 1.30 -12.71 2.11
CA PHE A 144 1.21 -12.98 3.55
C PHE A 144 1.83 -11.87 4.38
N GLY A 145 1.25 -11.62 5.56
CA GLY A 145 1.82 -10.71 6.54
C GLY A 145 2.97 -11.33 7.35
N GLY A 146 3.72 -10.48 8.08
CA GLY A 146 4.74 -10.92 9.03
C GLY A 146 6.06 -11.40 8.42
N GLN A 147 6.29 -11.17 7.14
CA GLN A 147 7.52 -11.55 6.44
C GLN A 147 8.70 -10.62 6.77
N SER A 148 9.92 -11.16 6.62
CA SER A 148 11.15 -10.40 6.76
C SER A 148 11.39 -9.48 5.58
N PHE A 149 11.89 -8.27 5.86
CA PHE A 149 12.25 -7.26 4.85
C PHE A 149 13.33 -7.76 3.88
N ILE A 150 13.12 -7.60 2.58
CA ILE A 150 14.09 -7.93 1.53
C ILE A 150 14.97 -6.72 1.25
N PRO A 151 16.28 -6.73 1.62
CA PRO A 151 17.17 -5.58 1.46
C PRO A 151 17.34 -5.08 0.02
N GLY A 152 17.13 -5.95 -0.97
CA GLY A 152 17.16 -5.61 -2.40
C GLY A 152 16.13 -4.54 -2.83
N ALA A 153 15.16 -4.22 -1.99
CA ALA A 153 14.24 -3.11 -2.22
C ALA A 153 14.93 -1.73 -2.09
N LEU A 154 15.98 -1.59 -1.25
CA LEU A 154 16.63 -0.32 -0.97
C LEU A 154 17.25 0.36 -2.21
N PRO A 155 18.09 -0.33 -3.03
CA PRO A 155 18.62 0.27 -4.25
C PRO A 155 17.51 0.63 -5.24
N LYS A 156 16.42 -0.17 -5.30
CA LYS A 156 15.26 0.13 -6.14
C LYS A 156 14.56 1.41 -5.72
N ILE A 157 14.31 1.61 -4.42
CA ILE A 157 13.72 2.85 -3.87
C ILE A 157 14.60 4.05 -4.20
N LYS A 158 15.92 3.95 -3.99
CA LYS A 158 16.90 5.02 -4.29
C LYS A 158 16.90 5.41 -5.77
N GLN A 159 16.92 4.43 -6.67
CA GLN A 159 16.85 4.67 -8.12
C GLN A 159 15.51 5.27 -8.53
N LEU A 160 14.39 4.81 -7.94
CA LEU A 160 13.07 5.36 -8.22
C LEU A 160 12.98 6.81 -7.76
N ARG A 161 13.48 7.16 -6.57
CA ARG A 161 13.47 8.54 -6.06
C ARG A 161 14.24 9.51 -6.97
N ALA A 162 15.29 9.07 -7.63
CA ALA A 162 16.04 9.91 -8.56
C ALA A 162 15.22 10.31 -9.82
N ILE A 163 14.20 9.55 -10.18
CA ILE A 163 13.42 9.75 -11.43
C ILE A 163 11.93 10.03 -11.19
N PHE A 164 11.45 9.94 -9.94
CA PHE A 164 10.03 10.11 -9.60
C PHE A 164 9.85 11.07 -8.43
N LYS A 165 9.06 12.13 -8.63
CA LYS A 165 8.80 13.18 -7.62
C LYS A 165 7.59 12.90 -6.73
N GLY A 166 6.72 11.95 -7.11
CA GLY A 166 5.53 11.58 -6.35
C GLY A 166 5.85 10.81 -5.06
N ASP A 167 4.82 10.39 -4.35
CA ASP A 167 4.97 9.57 -3.16
C ASP A 167 5.56 8.19 -3.51
N ILE A 168 6.54 7.73 -2.74
CA ILE A 168 7.07 6.36 -2.81
C ILE A 168 6.66 5.64 -1.53
N ALA A 169 5.74 4.71 -1.69
CA ALA A 169 5.30 3.83 -0.63
C ALA A 169 6.17 2.56 -0.60
N VAL A 170 6.32 1.97 0.59
CA VAL A 170 7.00 0.68 0.79
C VAL A 170 6.13 -0.20 1.66
N ASP A 171 5.91 -1.44 1.21
CA ASP A 171 5.16 -2.45 1.97
C ASP A 171 5.98 -3.74 2.12
N GLY A 172 5.97 -4.26 3.35
CA GLY A 172 6.58 -5.53 3.74
C GLY A 172 7.76 -5.40 4.71
N GLY A 173 7.64 -6.03 5.88
CA GLY A 173 8.70 -6.09 6.88
C GLY A 173 9.09 -4.74 7.49
N ILE A 174 8.17 -3.76 7.49
CA ILE A 174 8.42 -2.43 8.04
C ILE A 174 8.30 -2.42 9.56
N ASN A 175 9.37 -1.99 10.20
CA ASN A 175 9.53 -1.71 11.63
C ASN A 175 10.40 -0.45 11.79
N ASP A 176 10.75 -0.05 13.01
CA ASP A 176 11.59 1.14 13.28
C ASP A 176 12.98 1.07 12.61
N LEU A 177 13.61 -0.11 12.57
CA LEU A 177 14.93 -0.31 11.96
C LEU A 177 14.89 -0.25 10.43
N THR A 178 13.91 -0.93 9.82
CA THR A 178 13.74 -0.95 8.35
C THR A 178 13.17 0.36 7.83
N ALA A 179 12.30 1.03 8.60
CA ALA A 179 11.79 2.36 8.31
C ALA A 179 12.93 3.37 8.10
N LYS A 180 13.91 3.40 9.00
CA LYS A 180 15.11 4.26 8.83
C LYS A 180 15.81 4.03 7.48
N LYS A 181 15.98 2.77 7.08
CA LYS A 181 16.65 2.41 5.83
C LYS A 181 15.86 2.86 4.60
N VAL A 182 14.53 2.62 4.57
CA VAL A 182 13.71 2.96 3.40
C VAL A 182 13.48 4.47 3.28
N ILE A 183 13.36 5.20 4.41
CA ILE A 183 13.30 6.67 4.43
C ILE A 183 14.61 7.26 3.86
N LYS A 184 15.77 6.78 4.30
CA LYS A 184 17.07 7.20 3.77
C LYS A 184 17.21 6.90 2.27
N ALA A 185 16.57 5.83 1.78
CA ALA A 185 16.55 5.50 0.36
C ALA A 185 15.57 6.39 -0.46
N GLY A 186 14.67 7.14 0.18
CA GLY A 186 13.78 8.09 -0.45
C GLY A 186 12.29 7.75 -0.38
N ALA A 187 11.88 6.73 0.38
CA ALA A 187 10.46 6.45 0.66
C ALA A 187 9.86 7.50 1.62
N ASN A 188 8.58 7.76 1.47
CA ASN A 188 7.85 8.71 2.33
C ASN A 188 6.46 8.22 2.77
N VAL A 189 6.02 7.04 2.32
CA VAL A 189 4.81 6.35 2.81
C VAL A 189 5.21 4.94 3.24
N LEU A 190 4.91 4.55 4.48
CA LEU A 190 5.36 3.28 5.04
C LEU A 190 4.15 2.43 5.47
N ALA A 191 3.89 1.35 4.73
CA ALA A 191 2.88 0.37 5.09
C ALA A 191 3.47 -0.62 6.10
N ALA A 192 2.86 -0.71 7.29
CA ALA A 192 3.35 -1.56 8.37
C ALA A 192 2.17 -2.31 9.02
N GLY A 193 2.23 -3.62 9.02
CA GLY A 193 1.21 -4.49 9.60
C GLY A 193 1.58 -4.96 11.01
N SER A 194 2.20 -6.12 11.12
CA SER A 194 2.47 -6.82 12.38
C SER A 194 3.21 -5.97 13.43
N TYR A 195 4.12 -5.09 13.02
CA TYR A 195 4.83 -4.19 13.93
C TYR A 195 3.88 -3.24 14.67
N ILE A 196 2.80 -2.79 14.02
CA ILE A 196 1.81 -1.88 14.60
C ILE A 196 0.75 -2.66 15.38
N PHE A 197 0.13 -3.69 14.77
CA PHE A 197 -1.02 -4.38 15.35
C PHE A 197 -0.67 -5.30 16.52
N LYS A 198 0.58 -5.86 16.56
CA LYS A 198 1.06 -6.67 17.67
C LYS A 198 1.77 -5.86 18.78
N ALA A 199 1.89 -4.53 18.60
CA ALA A 199 2.54 -3.68 19.58
C ALA A 199 1.68 -3.52 20.84
N LYS A 200 2.29 -3.56 22.03
CA LYS A 200 1.63 -3.21 23.30
C LYS A 200 1.12 -1.77 23.31
N ASP A 201 1.83 -0.87 22.63
CA ASP A 201 1.49 0.55 22.46
C ASP A 201 1.53 0.90 20.98
N THR A 202 0.35 0.89 20.37
CA THR A 202 0.16 1.18 18.94
C THR A 202 0.61 2.60 18.56
N LYS A 203 0.39 3.58 19.45
CA LYS A 203 0.79 4.98 19.23
C LYS A 203 2.30 5.10 19.13
N LYS A 204 3.02 4.54 20.12
CA LYS A 204 4.49 4.54 20.09
C LYS A 204 5.04 3.80 18.87
N ALA A 205 4.41 2.70 18.43
CA ALA A 205 4.85 1.98 17.24
C ALA A 205 4.74 2.87 15.98
N ILE A 206 3.63 3.57 15.79
CA ILE A 206 3.44 4.53 14.68
C ILE A 206 4.45 5.67 14.77
N GLU A 207 4.65 6.27 15.95
CA GLU A 207 5.61 7.35 16.17
C GLU A 207 7.05 6.93 15.87
N ARG A 208 7.47 5.72 16.27
CA ARG A 208 8.80 5.18 15.97
C ARG A 208 9.04 5.04 14.47
N ILE A 209 8.07 4.53 13.71
CA ILE A 209 8.15 4.46 12.25
C ILE A 209 8.26 5.86 11.65
N ARG A 210 7.39 6.81 12.07
CA ARG A 210 7.35 8.18 11.53
C ARG A 210 8.64 8.93 11.78
N ASN A 211 9.26 8.74 12.92
CA ASN A 211 10.45 9.46 13.38
C ASN A 211 11.77 8.70 13.11
N ALA A 212 11.73 7.58 12.41
CA ALA A 212 12.89 6.75 12.07
C ALA A 212 13.79 7.43 11.02
N ARG A 213 14.56 8.48 11.41
CA ARG A 213 15.46 9.24 10.56
C ARG A 213 16.93 8.91 10.82
#